data_9e22182ab5eed2234eee1007280a8f04
#
_entry.id   9e22182ab5eed2234eee1007280a8f04
#
_cell.length_a   1.000
_cell.length_b   1.000
_cell.length_c   1.000
_cell.angle_alpha   90.00
_cell.angle_beta   90.00
_cell.angle_gamma   90.00
#
_symmetry.space_group_name_H-M   'P 1'
#
loop_
_entity.id
_entity.type
_entity.pdbx_description
1 polymer ?
#
loop_
_entity_poly.entity_id
_entity_poly.type
_entity_poly.pdbx_seq_one_letter_code
_entity_poly.pdbx_strand_id
1 'polypeptide(L)'
;MGIVTGDPNGAAFVTAEEIATLIATGQETGPHGEVALRVAPMFGDGGLSNIRDVLTLADADMSIVPEALLNRARAVPGLDDVRKQIVYIAPLYVEEFHLIALLTIQNINDLAGKTVNLGVKNSDVAVLGGEIFERLGLKVNVVNLDQSAAMSALRKGEITADLVLSGKPEASLVSYTASEALEDGLHLIAIPYLPALKDFLPATLTYDDYPNLILPGQSIDTIGTRSVLIAYNWPKGSDRYRLLDLFVHALFLRFSELQTGPHHLKWREVNLAATLPGWSRFPPAQRWLDQQEFDSFLSKFGNGAATDRARLFDDFLRWREQSGGG
;
A
#
# COMPACT_ATOMS: atom_id res chain seq x y z
N MET A 1 -13.78 -4.03 13.66
CA MET A 1 -12.60 -4.58 12.94
C MET A 1 -11.54 -3.52 12.85
N GLY A 2 -10.26 -3.87 13.07
CA GLY A 2 -9.14 -2.94 13.00
C GLY A 2 -8.33 -3.08 11.71
N ILE A 3 -7.89 -1.94 11.16
CA ILE A 3 -6.89 -1.86 10.09
C ILE A 3 -5.65 -1.19 10.68
N VAL A 4 -4.59 -1.97 10.89
CA VAL A 4 -3.32 -1.46 11.41
C VAL A 4 -2.51 -0.82 10.27
N THR A 5 -1.99 0.37 10.50
CA THR A 5 -1.12 1.10 9.58
C THR A 5 0.10 1.65 10.31
N GLY A 6 1.04 2.25 9.58
CA GLY A 6 2.22 2.89 10.16
C GLY A 6 1.97 4.35 10.58
N ASP A 7 2.72 5.27 9.96
CA ASP A 7 2.67 6.70 10.26
C ASP A 7 1.24 7.28 10.16
N PRO A 8 0.77 8.01 11.18
CA PRO A 8 -0.55 8.66 11.16
C PRO A 8 -0.72 9.70 10.05
N ASN A 9 0.35 10.25 9.51
CA ASN A 9 0.31 11.19 8.39
C ASN A 9 0.57 10.51 7.04
N GLY A 10 0.87 9.21 7.03
CA GLY A 10 1.16 8.44 5.83
C GLY A 10 -0.08 8.10 5.03
N ALA A 11 0.09 7.89 3.72
CA ALA A 11 -0.99 7.53 2.80
C ALA A 11 -1.76 6.27 3.23
N ALA A 12 -1.11 5.30 3.86
CA ALA A 12 -1.76 4.08 4.35
C ALA A 12 -2.79 4.36 5.46
N PHE A 13 -2.49 5.32 6.37
CA PHE A 13 -3.44 5.70 7.42
C PHE A 13 -4.64 6.45 6.83
N VAL A 14 -4.40 7.43 5.95
CA VAL A 14 -5.47 8.16 5.23
C VAL A 14 -6.37 7.18 4.48
N THR A 15 -5.78 6.21 3.78
CA THR A 15 -6.50 5.14 3.08
C THR A 15 -7.39 4.32 4.03
N ALA A 16 -6.87 3.96 5.21
CA ALA A 16 -7.63 3.22 6.22
C ALA A 16 -8.80 4.05 6.79
N GLU A 17 -8.63 5.38 6.99
CA GLU A 17 -9.69 6.29 7.41
C GLU A 17 -10.79 6.42 6.35
N GLU A 18 -10.41 6.52 5.07
CA GLU A 18 -11.35 6.61 3.96
C GLU A 18 -12.14 5.31 3.79
N ILE A 19 -11.49 4.14 3.94
CA ILE A 19 -12.17 2.83 4.01
C ILE A 19 -13.16 2.80 5.18
N ALA A 20 -12.73 3.19 6.38
CA ALA A 20 -13.58 3.19 7.57
C ALA A 20 -14.81 4.11 7.39
N THR A 21 -14.60 5.28 6.80
CA THR A 21 -15.67 6.25 6.48
C THR A 21 -16.63 5.69 5.45
N LEU A 22 -16.13 5.07 4.37
CA LEU A 22 -16.96 4.43 3.35
C LEU A 22 -17.85 3.36 3.97
N ILE A 23 -17.28 2.48 4.79
CA ILE A 23 -18.03 1.42 5.48
C ILE A 23 -19.09 2.00 6.43
N ALA A 24 -18.72 3.00 7.25
CA ALA A 24 -19.63 3.61 8.21
C ALA A 24 -20.82 4.32 7.57
N THR A 25 -20.65 4.94 6.41
CA THR A 25 -21.70 5.65 5.68
C THR A 25 -22.61 4.72 4.89
N GLY A 26 -22.19 3.49 4.59
CA GLY A 26 -22.93 2.51 3.80
C GLY A 26 -24.16 1.93 4.52
N GLN A 27 -24.19 1.93 5.83
CA GLN A 27 -25.23 1.25 6.65
C GLN A 27 -25.59 -0.15 6.10
N GLU A 28 -24.59 -0.91 5.72
CA GLU A 28 -24.79 -2.21 5.11
C GLU A 28 -25.43 -3.17 6.14
N THR A 29 -26.72 -3.38 6.00
CA THR A 29 -27.36 -4.56 6.55
C THR A 29 -26.93 -5.74 5.69
N GLY A 30 -26.12 -6.65 6.23
CA GLY A 30 -25.77 -7.87 5.55
C GLY A 30 -27.02 -8.66 5.14
N PRO A 31 -26.91 -9.66 4.26
CA PRO A 31 -28.03 -10.47 3.77
C PRO A 31 -28.84 -11.16 4.89
N HIS A 32 -28.41 -11.06 6.14
CA HIS A 32 -29.05 -11.62 7.33
C HIS A 32 -29.49 -10.55 8.36
N GLY A 33 -29.55 -9.26 7.97
CA GLY A 33 -30.06 -8.17 8.82
C GLY A 33 -29.16 -7.82 10.03
N GLU A 34 -28.80 -6.54 10.17
CA GLU A 34 -28.39 -5.92 11.44
C GLU A 34 -27.02 -6.25 12.06
N VAL A 35 -25.96 -6.50 11.29
CA VAL A 35 -24.59 -6.32 11.82
C VAL A 35 -24.05 -4.97 11.35
N ALA A 36 -24.05 -3.97 12.24
CA ALA A 36 -23.38 -2.71 11.97
C ALA A 36 -21.86 -2.98 11.89
N LEU A 37 -21.34 -3.10 10.68
CA LEU A 37 -19.92 -3.27 10.44
C LEU A 37 -19.20 -1.97 10.83
N ARG A 38 -18.28 -2.06 11.79
CA ARG A 38 -17.44 -0.93 12.20
C ARG A 38 -15.99 -1.27 11.91
N VAL A 39 -15.33 -0.38 11.18
CA VAL A 39 -13.90 -0.44 10.87
C VAL A 39 -13.22 0.74 11.55
N ALA A 40 -12.08 0.47 12.21
CA ALA A 40 -11.30 1.51 12.88
C ALA A 40 -9.85 1.47 12.35
N PRO A 41 -9.31 2.57 11.84
CA PRO A 41 -7.87 2.70 11.63
C PRO A 41 -7.15 2.62 12.97
N MET A 42 -6.01 1.94 12.99
CA MET A 42 -5.19 1.73 14.18
C MET A 42 -3.75 2.12 13.86
N PHE A 43 -3.11 2.83 14.79
CA PHE A 43 -1.69 3.09 14.70
C PHE A 43 -0.89 1.85 15.10
N GLY A 44 0.08 1.48 14.29
CA GLY A 44 1.08 0.47 14.57
C GLY A 44 2.48 1.05 14.37
N ASP A 45 3.49 0.28 14.69
CA ASP A 45 4.88 0.69 14.52
C ASP A 45 5.35 0.67 13.04
N GLY A 46 4.49 0.17 12.15
CA GLY A 46 4.85 -0.06 10.74
C GLY A 46 5.71 -1.31 10.55
N GLY A 47 6.24 -1.47 9.36
CA GLY A 47 7.16 -2.54 9.03
C GLY A 47 6.58 -3.94 9.25
N LEU A 48 7.45 -4.82 9.69
CA LEU A 48 7.08 -6.20 10.02
C LEU A 48 6.22 -6.32 11.28
N SER A 49 6.15 -5.25 12.11
CA SER A 49 5.31 -5.26 13.33
C SER A 49 3.84 -5.34 12.96
N ASN A 50 3.38 -4.56 11.98
CA ASN A 50 1.99 -4.59 11.55
C ASN A 50 1.54 -5.97 11.03
N ILE A 51 2.44 -6.72 10.37
CA ILE A 51 2.16 -8.11 9.98
C ILE A 51 2.00 -9.00 11.21
N ARG A 52 2.88 -8.82 12.23
CA ARG A 52 2.76 -9.57 13.50
C ARG A 52 1.49 -9.20 14.25
N ASP A 53 1.09 -7.93 14.24
CA ASP A 53 -0.12 -7.46 14.90
C ASP A 53 -1.36 -8.16 14.33
N VAL A 54 -1.47 -8.29 13.01
CA VAL A 54 -2.55 -9.08 12.36
C VAL A 54 -2.53 -10.55 12.79
N LEU A 55 -1.36 -11.10 13.08
CA LEU A 55 -1.22 -12.50 13.51
C LEU A 55 -1.50 -12.72 15.01
N THR A 56 -1.35 -11.69 15.84
CA THR A 56 -1.28 -11.87 17.31
C THR A 56 -2.24 -11.01 18.11
N LEU A 57 -2.67 -9.86 17.60
CA LEU A 57 -3.55 -8.95 18.32
C LEU A 57 -5.03 -9.20 17.98
N ALA A 58 -5.86 -9.31 19.01
CA ALA A 58 -7.27 -9.70 18.88
C ALA A 58 -8.11 -8.74 18.00
N ASP A 59 -7.77 -7.45 17.97
CA ASP A 59 -8.54 -6.41 17.26
C ASP A 59 -7.86 -5.92 15.99
N ALA A 60 -6.66 -6.42 15.65
CA ALA A 60 -5.94 -6.17 14.43
C ALA A 60 -6.34 -7.20 13.36
N ASP A 61 -7.47 -6.98 12.70
CA ASP A 61 -8.00 -7.94 11.71
C ASP A 61 -7.31 -7.83 10.36
N MET A 62 -6.85 -6.63 10.02
CA MET A 62 -6.28 -6.25 8.72
C MET A 62 -5.11 -5.31 8.90
N SER A 63 -4.29 -5.19 7.86
CA SER A 63 -3.26 -4.15 7.77
C SER A 63 -3.04 -3.74 6.32
N ILE A 64 -2.57 -2.50 6.13
CA ILE A 64 -2.03 -2.03 4.85
C ILE A 64 -0.52 -2.06 4.97
N VAL A 65 0.13 -2.86 4.12
CA VAL A 65 1.58 -3.07 4.16
C VAL A 65 2.20 -3.04 2.76
N PRO A 66 3.45 -2.59 2.62
CA PRO A 66 4.19 -2.70 1.36
C PRO A 66 4.39 -4.15 0.93
N GLU A 67 4.18 -4.46 -0.36
CA GLU A 67 4.42 -5.79 -0.94
C GLU A 67 5.86 -6.27 -0.70
N ALA A 68 6.83 -5.37 -0.79
CA ALA A 68 8.24 -5.69 -0.54
C ALA A 68 8.44 -6.20 0.89
N LEU A 69 7.80 -5.61 1.89
CA LEU A 69 7.85 -6.09 3.28
C LEU A 69 7.09 -7.40 3.48
N LEU A 70 5.94 -7.55 2.85
CA LEU A 70 5.16 -8.78 2.90
C LEU A 70 5.97 -9.96 2.33
N ASN A 71 6.70 -9.73 1.22
CA ASN A 71 7.61 -10.71 0.65
C ASN A 71 8.81 -11.00 1.56
N ARG A 72 9.35 -9.98 2.24
CA ARG A 72 10.45 -10.12 3.22
C ARG A 72 10.01 -10.91 4.45
N ALA A 73 8.78 -10.76 4.91
CA ALA A 73 8.26 -11.47 6.09
C ALA A 73 8.44 -13.00 5.99
N ARG A 74 8.47 -13.55 4.79
CA ARG A 74 8.69 -14.99 4.52
C ARG A 74 10.04 -15.51 4.98
N ALA A 75 11.03 -14.64 5.12
CA ALA A 75 12.39 -14.98 5.54
C ALA A 75 12.69 -14.56 6.99
N VAL A 76 11.70 -14.05 7.71
CA VAL A 76 11.87 -13.55 9.08
C VAL A 76 11.58 -14.67 10.09
N PRO A 77 12.52 -14.99 11.00
CA PRO A 77 12.29 -15.96 12.05
C PRO A 77 11.03 -15.63 12.86
N GLY A 78 10.19 -16.65 13.11
CA GLY A 78 8.89 -16.49 13.79
C GLY A 78 7.73 -16.08 12.90
N LEU A 79 7.95 -15.90 11.58
CA LEU A 79 6.94 -15.71 10.54
C LEU A 79 6.96 -16.82 9.48
N ASP A 80 7.45 -18.02 9.85
CA ASP A 80 7.70 -19.14 8.92
C ASP A 80 6.42 -19.57 8.18
N ASP A 81 5.26 -19.50 8.83
CA ASP A 81 3.95 -19.86 8.27
C ASP A 81 3.14 -18.66 7.75
N VAL A 82 3.74 -17.47 7.63
CA VAL A 82 3.01 -16.23 7.28
C VAL A 82 2.17 -16.38 6.00
N ARG A 83 2.63 -17.14 5.01
CA ARG A 83 1.88 -17.40 3.75
C ARG A 83 0.60 -18.22 3.92
N LYS A 84 0.51 -19.01 4.99
CA LYS A 84 -0.70 -19.78 5.32
C LYS A 84 -1.64 -18.96 6.19
N GLN A 85 -1.08 -18.07 7.01
CA GLN A 85 -1.79 -17.30 8.02
C GLN A 85 -2.31 -15.96 7.49
N ILE A 86 -1.69 -15.40 6.44
CA ILE A 86 -2.09 -14.14 5.82
C ILE A 86 -2.67 -14.41 4.44
N VAL A 87 -3.77 -13.72 4.16
CA VAL A 87 -4.36 -13.56 2.83
C VAL A 87 -4.39 -12.09 2.46
N TYR A 88 -4.35 -11.77 1.17
CA TYR A 88 -4.60 -10.40 0.74
C TYR A 88 -6.06 -10.22 0.31
N ILE A 89 -6.62 -9.06 0.60
CA ILE A 89 -7.94 -8.65 0.13
C ILE A 89 -7.79 -8.04 -1.25
N ALA A 90 -6.97 -7.01 -1.36
CA ALA A 90 -6.66 -6.34 -2.61
C ALA A 90 -5.24 -5.75 -2.60
N PRO A 91 -4.52 -5.79 -3.73
CA PRO A 91 -3.44 -4.87 -3.99
C PRO A 91 -4.02 -3.47 -4.12
N LEU A 92 -3.34 -2.49 -3.53
CA LEU A 92 -3.74 -1.09 -3.58
C LEU A 92 -2.86 -0.32 -4.60
N TYR A 93 -2.42 0.85 -4.24
CA TYR A 93 -1.61 1.73 -5.05
C TYR A 93 -0.11 1.49 -4.85
N VAL A 94 0.72 2.16 -5.65
CA VAL A 94 2.17 2.22 -5.45
C VAL A 94 2.50 3.33 -4.47
N GLU A 95 3.35 3.03 -3.49
CA GLU A 95 4.05 4.00 -2.65
C GLU A 95 5.43 4.22 -3.24
N GLU A 96 5.79 5.46 -3.46
CA GLU A 96 7.06 5.88 -4.02
C GLU A 96 8.06 6.23 -2.91
N PHE A 97 9.34 5.94 -3.16
CA PHE A 97 10.42 6.46 -2.33
C PHE A 97 10.76 7.89 -2.76
N HIS A 98 10.70 8.80 -1.82
CA HIS A 98 11.08 10.21 -2.00
C HIS A 98 12.40 10.43 -1.27
N LEU A 99 13.46 10.72 -2.00
CA LEU A 99 14.77 11.01 -1.42
C LEU A 99 15.02 12.52 -1.50
N ILE A 100 14.86 13.19 -0.36
CA ILE A 100 15.04 14.63 -0.21
C ILE A 100 16.46 14.86 0.32
N ALA A 101 17.21 15.75 -0.28
CA ALA A 101 18.59 16.00 0.09
C ALA A 101 18.97 17.48 0.01
N LEU A 102 20.06 17.84 0.69
CA LEU A 102 20.72 19.14 0.52
C LEU A 102 21.23 19.31 -0.92
N LEU A 103 21.22 20.53 -1.45
CA LEU A 103 21.68 20.84 -2.81
C LEU A 103 23.11 20.43 -3.14
N THR A 104 23.93 20.17 -2.12
CA THR A 104 25.30 19.64 -2.28
C THR A 104 25.33 18.18 -2.75
N ILE A 105 24.22 17.45 -2.66
CA ILE A 105 24.05 16.08 -3.11
C ILE A 105 23.39 16.10 -4.48
N GLN A 106 24.07 15.62 -5.51
CA GLN A 106 23.56 15.63 -6.88
C GLN A 106 23.02 14.29 -7.33
N ASN A 107 23.46 13.21 -6.71
CA ASN A 107 23.01 11.86 -6.99
C ASN A 107 23.13 10.97 -5.74
N ILE A 108 22.49 9.81 -5.76
CA ILE A 108 22.44 8.90 -4.61
C ILE A 108 23.83 8.43 -4.14
N ASN A 109 24.85 8.37 -5.02
CA ASN A 109 26.19 7.91 -4.64
C ASN A 109 26.93 8.96 -3.76
N ASP A 110 26.53 10.24 -3.84
CA ASP A 110 27.10 11.30 -3.01
C ASP A 110 26.73 11.15 -1.52
N LEU A 111 25.76 10.26 -1.23
CA LEU A 111 25.35 9.89 0.13
C LEU A 111 26.31 8.93 0.83
N ALA A 112 27.33 8.41 0.16
CA ALA A 112 28.32 7.55 0.78
C ALA A 112 28.99 8.22 1.98
N GLY A 113 28.88 7.62 3.19
CA GLY A 113 29.39 8.16 4.44
C GLY A 113 28.61 9.34 5.02
N LYS A 114 27.51 9.78 4.38
CA LYS A 114 26.66 10.87 4.86
C LYS A 114 25.62 10.37 5.86
N THR A 115 25.03 11.30 6.62
CA THR A 115 23.94 11.01 7.55
C THR A 115 22.61 11.09 6.83
N VAL A 116 21.86 9.98 6.82
CA VAL A 116 20.57 9.83 6.12
C VAL A 116 19.51 9.38 7.12
N ASN A 117 18.38 10.08 7.14
CA ASN A 117 17.21 9.63 7.88
C ASN A 117 16.47 8.53 7.09
N LEU A 118 16.10 7.46 7.78
CA LEU A 118 15.26 6.38 7.25
C LEU A 118 13.95 6.27 8.03
N GLY A 119 13.40 7.38 8.49
CA GLY A 119 12.17 7.38 9.28
C GLY A 119 12.31 6.73 10.65
N VAL A 120 11.19 6.58 11.34
CA VAL A 120 11.15 5.98 12.69
C VAL A 120 11.69 4.53 12.63
N LYS A 121 12.41 4.14 13.67
CA LYS A 121 13.00 2.81 13.77
C LYS A 121 11.96 1.72 13.59
N ASN A 122 12.30 0.71 12.78
CA ASN A 122 11.45 -0.42 12.40
C ASN A 122 10.26 -0.08 11.48
N SER A 123 10.06 1.17 11.09
CA SER A 123 9.04 1.54 10.10
C SER A 123 9.32 0.91 8.72
N ASP A 124 8.34 0.99 7.83
CA ASP A 124 8.44 0.48 6.46
C ASP A 124 9.67 1.06 5.74
N VAL A 125 9.84 2.38 5.82
CA VAL A 125 10.96 3.08 5.18
C VAL A 125 12.30 2.76 5.85
N ALA A 126 12.33 2.53 7.17
CA ALA A 126 13.57 2.13 7.86
C ALA A 126 14.07 0.77 7.38
N VAL A 127 13.17 -0.19 7.25
CA VAL A 127 13.52 -1.55 6.82
C VAL A 127 13.87 -1.58 5.33
N LEU A 128 13.02 -1.03 4.47
CA LEU A 128 13.21 -1.08 3.03
C LEU A 128 14.31 -0.12 2.56
N GLY A 129 14.43 1.07 3.15
CA GLY A 129 15.49 2.03 2.85
C GLY A 129 16.87 1.48 3.21
N GLY A 130 17.01 0.84 4.37
CA GLY A 130 18.24 0.14 4.73
C GLY A 130 18.62 -0.92 3.70
N GLU A 131 17.65 -1.71 3.24
CA GLU A 131 17.86 -2.71 2.18
C GLU A 131 18.24 -2.10 0.83
N ILE A 132 17.63 -0.97 0.46
CA ILE A 132 17.97 -0.24 -0.78
C ILE A 132 19.43 0.20 -0.75
N PHE A 133 19.88 0.86 0.32
CA PHE A 133 21.27 1.30 0.44
C PHE A 133 22.25 0.12 0.47
N GLU A 134 21.92 -0.97 1.17
CA GLU A 134 22.72 -2.20 1.18
C GLU A 134 22.87 -2.80 -0.23
N ARG A 135 21.76 -2.95 -0.96
CA ARG A 135 21.74 -3.52 -2.33
C ARG A 135 22.47 -2.63 -3.34
N LEU A 136 22.50 -1.32 -3.12
CA LEU A 136 23.27 -0.38 -3.93
C LEU A 136 24.75 -0.32 -3.52
N GLY A 137 25.16 -1.02 -2.46
CA GLY A 137 26.53 -0.98 -1.93
C GLY A 137 26.91 0.35 -1.30
N LEU A 138 25.93 1.17 -0.94
CA LEU A 138 26.13 2.51 -0.35
C LEU A 138 26.10 2.43 1.19
N LYS A 139 27.21 2.74 1.82
CA LYS A 139 27.30 2.83 3.27
C LYS A 139 26.94 4.26 3.71
N VAL A 140 25.81 4.41 4.39
CA VAL A 140 25.32 5.67 4.96
C VAL A 140 25.31 5.58 6.50
N ASN A 141 25.35 6.72 7.18
CA ASN A 141 25.14 6.81 8.63
C ASN A 141 23.64 6.98 8.87
N VAL A 142 22.96 5.92 9.27
CA VAL A 142 21.51 5.94 9.46
C VAL A 142 21.11 6.61 10.76
N VAL A 143 20.14 7.51 10.69
CA VAL A 143 19.37 8.03 11.84
C VAL A 143 17.89 7.69 11.66
N ASN A 144 17.16 7.69 12.78
CA ASN A 144 15.75 7.32 12.80
C ASN A 144 14.94 8.42 13.51
N LEU A 145 14.49 9.38 12.73
CA LEU A 145 13.69 10.52 13.16
C LEU A 145 12.28 10.38 12.55
N ASP A 146 11.28 10.95 13.22
CA ASP A 146 9.99 11.19 12.56
C ASP A 146 10.12 12.27 11.47
N GLN A 147 9.12 12.39 10.61
CA GLN A 147 9.17 13.29 9.46
C GLN A 147 9.38 14.77 9.82
N SER A 148 8.76 15.24 10.90
CA SER A 148 8.89 16.63 11.36
C SER A 148 10.30 16.92 11.86
N ALA A 149 10.85 16.02 12.67
CA ALA A 149 12.22 16.12 13.17
C ALA A 149 13.25 16.00 12.03
N ALA A 150 13.02 15.11 11.05
CA ALA A 150 13.87 14.94 9.89
C ALA A 150 13.95 16.20 9.03
N MET A 151 12.82 16.84 8.71
CA MET A 151 12.79 18.09 7.96
C MET A 151 13.47 19.23 8.71
N SER A 152 13.30 19.30 10.05
CA SER A 152 14.04 20.26 10.88
C SER A 152 15.56 20.02 10.86
N ALA A 153 15.98 18.76 10.94
CA ALA A 153 17.39 18.38 10.91
C ALA A 153 18.05 18.62 9.53
N LEU A 154 17.30 18.41 8.43
CA LEU A 154 17.73 18.77 7.06
C LEU A 154 18.02 20.27 6.94
N ARG A 155 17.07 21.12 7.36
CA ARG A 155 17.21 22.59 7.34
C ARG A 155 18.42 23.08 8.10
N LYS A 156 18.78 22.41 9.20
CA LYS A 156 19.96 22.72 10.01
C LYS A 156 21.25 22.09 9.47
N GLY A 157 21.19 21.26 8.46
CA GLY A 157 22.33 20.49 7.96
C GLY A 157 22.85 19.43 8.93
N GLU A 158 22.04 19.01 9.92
CA GLU A 158 22.36 17.95 10.88
C GLU A 158 22.29 16.57 10.22
N ILE A 159 21.41 16.42 9.22
CA ILE A 159 21.37 15.29 8.29
C ILE A 159 21.53 15.78 6.85
N THR A 160 21.95 14.89 5.97
CA THR A 160 22.24 15.23 4.57
C THR A 160 21.08 14.88 3.63
N ALA A 161 20.33 13.83 3.98
CA ALA A 161 19.15 13.40 3.22
C ALA A 161 18.11 12.74 4.14
N ASP A 162 16.88 12.74 3.66
CA ASP A 162 15.72 12.09 4.27
C ASP A 162 15.05 11.21 3.22
N LEU A 163 14.81 9.95 3.55
CA LEU A 163 14.10 8.99 2.71
C LEU A 163 12.69 8.78 3.26
N VAL A 164 11.70 9.05 2.44
CA VAL A 164 10.27 8.87 2.76
C VAL A 164 9.67 7.82 1.84
N LEU A 165 8.82 6.96 2.37
CA LEU A 165 8.01 6.02 1.59
C LEU A 165 6.53 6.40 1.77
N SER A 166 5.90 6.88 0.71
CA SER A 166 4.49 7.29 0.73
C SER A 166 3.90 7.30 -0.67
N GLY A 167 2.57 7.22 -0.76
CA GLY A 167 1.87 7.49 -2.01
C GLY A 167 1.98 8.96 -2.41
N LYS A 168 2.38 9.23 -3.64
CA LYS A 168 2.43 10.60 -4.16
C LYS A 168 1.03 11.16 -4.45
N PRO A 169 0.79 12.46 -4.25
CA PRO A 169 1.71 13.42 -3.65
C PRO A 169 1.79 13.26 -2.12
N GLU A 170 3.01 13.29 -1.58
CA GLU A 170 3.26 13.19 -0.16
C GLU A 170 2.99 14.55 0.53
N ALA A 171 2.24 14.56 1.62
CA ALA A 171 1.66 15.77 2.21
C ALA A 171 2.71 16.80 2.68
N SER A 172 3.80 16.35 3.31
CA SER A 172 4.85 17.25 3.80
C SER A 172 5.61 17.92 2.67
N LEU A 173 5.75 17.25 1.51
CA LEU A 173 6.41 17.79 0.33
C LEU A 173 5.52 18.73 -0.47
N VAL A 174 4.22 18.45 -0.56
CA VAL A 174 3.25 19.35 -1.21
C VAL A 174 3.13 20.67 -0.47
N SER A 175 3.23 20.64 0.86
CA SER A 175 3.15 21.86 1.68
C SER A 175 4.36 22.78 1.52
N TYR A 176 5.47 22.28 0.95
CA TYR A 176 6.66 23.08 0.69
C TYR A 176 6.38 24.14 -0.38
N THR A 177 6.68 25.39 -0.07
CA THR A 177 6.69 26.45 -1.08
C THR A 177 8.02 26.47 -1.84
N ALA A 178 7.99 27.00 -3.07
CA ALA A 178 9.23 27.13 -3.87
C ALA A 178 10.28 28.03 -3.20
N SER A 179 9.87 29.06 -2.42
CA SER A 179 10.79 29.88 -1.66
C SER A 179 11.42 29.12 -0.50
N GLU A 180 10.64 28.35 0.25
CA GLU A 180 11.18 27.51 1.34
C GLU A 180 12.17 26.47 0.82
N ALA A 181 11.85 25.77 -0.28
CA ALA A 181 12.76 24.80 -0.88
C ALA A 181 14.10 25.45 -1.30
N LEU A 182 14.02 26.66 -1.85
CA LEU A 182 15.22 27.41 -2.26
C LEU A 182 16.02 27.93 -1.05
N GLU A 183 15.34 28.48 -0.05
CA GLU A 183 15.96 29.00 1.17
C GLU A 183 16.61 27.88 1.99
N ASP A 184 15.94 26.74 2.13
CA ASP A 184 16.42 25.58 2.85
C ASP A 184 17.49 24.80 2.05
N GLY A 185 17.63 25.07 0.75
CA GLY A 185 18.58 24.41 -0.11
C GLY A 185 18.32 22.92 -0.26
N LEU A 186 17.05 22.54 -0.42
CA LEU A 186 16.58 21.16 -0.54
C LEU A 186 16.07 20.85 -1.95
N HIS A 187 16.25 19.61 -2.37
CA HIS A 187 15.70 19.09 -3.60
C HIS A 187 15.47 17.58 -3.54
N LEU A 188 14.68 17.05 -4.48
CA LEU A 188 14.50 15.63 -4.67
C LEU A 188 15.63 15.08 -5.56
N ILE A 189 16.18 13.93 -5.20
CA ILE A 189 17.17 13.20 -6.02
C ILE A 189 16.66 11.82 -6.44
N ALA A 190 17.15 11.37 -7.59
CA ALA A 190 16.72 10.10 -8.17
C ALA A 190 17.23 8.88 -7.38
N ILE A 191 16.40 7.85 -7.30
CA ILE A 191 16.78 6.49 -6.92
C ILE A 191 16.66 5.63 -8.17
N PRO A 192 17.76 5.29 -8.86
CA PRO A 192 17.68 4.59 -10.14
C PRO A 192 17.16 3.17 -9.96
N TYR A 193 16.23 2.74 -10.85
CA TYR A 193 15.81 1.36 -10.91
C TYR A 193 16.89 0.50 -11.55
N LEU A 194 17.61 -0.27 -10.73
CA LEU A 194 18.72 -1.12 -11.15
C LEU A 194 18.39 -2.60 -10.93
N PRO A 195 19.09 -3.54 -11.60
CA PRO A 195 18.87 -4.99 -11.40
C PRO A 195 18.96 -5.44 -9.93
N ALA A 196 19.75 -4.75 -9.11
CA ALA A 196 19.83 -5.01 -7.66
C ALA A 196 18.51 -4.69 -6.93
N LEU A 197 17.66 -3.83 -7.49
CA LEU A 197 16.40 -3.36 -6.92
C LEU A 197 15.18 -3.94 -7.65
N LYS A 198 15.33 -5.08 -8.35
CA LYS A 198 14.28 -5.72 -9.17
C LYS A 198 13.00 -6.10 -8.42
N ASP A 199 13.05 -6.18 -7.09
CA ASP A 199 11.90 -6.50 -6.24
C ASP A 199 11.03 -5.26 -5.94
N PHE A 200 11.50 -4.09 -6.35
CA PHE A 200 10.75 -2.84 -6.35
C PHE A 200 10.17 -2.57 -7.74
N LEU A 201 9.33 -1.57 -7.85
CA LEU A 201 8.74 -1.12 -9.11
C LEU A 201 9.45 0.17 -9.56
N PRO A 202 9.71 0.37 -10.86
CA PRO A 202 10.12 1.68 -11.36
C PRO A 202 8.98 2.68 -11.14
N ALA A 203 9.31 3.88 -10.69
CA ALA A 203 8.38 4.97 -10.46
C ALA A 203 9.00 6.31 -10.86
N THR A 204 8.18 7.34 -10.95
CA THR A 204 8.61 8.67 -11.37
C THR A 204 7.82 9.72 -10.59
N LEU A 205 8.50 10.72 -10.05
CA LEU A 205 7.91 11.92 -9.46
C LEU A 205 7.91 13.03 -10.51
N THR A 206 6.80 13.74 -10.66
CA THR A 206 6.63 14.72 -11.72
C THR A 206 6.35 16.12 -11.19
N TYR A 207 6.39 17.12 -12.08
CA TYR A 207 5.95 18.46 -11.76
C TYR A 207 4.52 18.51 -11.21
N ASP A 208 3.60 17.69 -11.75
CA ASP A 208 2.20 17.68 -11.33
C ASP A 208 2.04 17.14 -9.89
N ASP A 209 2.96 16.28 -9.45
CA ASP A 209 3.01 15.78 -8.08
C ASP A 209 3.59 16.85 -7.12
N TYR A 210 4.64 17.57 -7.55
CA TYR A 210 5.42 18.50 -6.71
C TYR A 210 5.85 19.76 -7.48
N PRO A 211 4.92 20.68 -7.79
CA PRO A 211 5.20 21.86 -8.62
C PRO A 211 6.22 22.86 -8.02
N ASN A 212 6.44 22.78 -6.71
CA ASN A 212 7.40 23.63 -5.99
C ASN A 212 8.80 23.01 -5.85
N LEU A 213 8.95 21.71 -6.15
CA LEU A 213 10.22 20.96 -6.02
C LEU A 213 10.75 20.44 -7.35
N ILE A 214 9.90 20.29 -8.35
CA ILE A 214 10.23 19.78 -9.69
C ILE A 214 9.84 20.84 -10.71
N LEU A 215 10.75 21.15 -11.65
CA LEU A 215 10.48 22.16 -12.66
C LEU A 215 9.52 21.64 -13.75
N PRO A 216 8.73 22.51 -14.41
CA PRO A 216 7.86 22.12 -15.50
C PRO A 216 8.59 21.33 -16.58
N GLY A 217 8.02 20.18 -16.96
CA GLY A 217 8.59 19.30 -17.98
C GLY A 217 9.76 18.43 -17.49
N GLN A 218 10.13 18.52 -16.20
CA GLN A 218 11.09 17.62 -15.58
C GLN A 218 10.41 16.53 -14.77
N SER A 219 11.14 15.47 -14.50
CA SER A 219 10.75 14.37 -13.64
C SER A 219 11.96 13.79 -12.90
N ILE A 220 11.71 13.15 -11.78
CA ILE A 220 12.71 12.46 -10.95
C ILE A 220 12.38 10.98 -10.96
N ASP A 221 13.29 10.18 -11.50
CA ASP A 221 13.14 8.72 -11.47
C ASP A 221 13.36 8.21 -10.05
N THR A 222 12.49 7.30 -9.63
CA THR A 222 12.56 6.66 -8.33
C THR A 222 12.09 5.21 -8.42
N ILE A 223 11.99 4.56 -7.28
CA ILE A 223 11.41 3.22 -7.15
C ILE A 223 10.23 3.29 -6.19
N GLY A 224 9.38 2.29 -6.27
CA GLY A 224 8.21 2.17 -5.40
C GLY A 224 7.93 0.73 -5.03
N THR A 225 6.97 0.55 -4.15
CA THR A 225 6.41 -0.75 -3.79
C THR A 225 4.91 -0.64 -3.71
N ARG A 226 4.20 -1.69 -4.08
CA ARG A 226 2.74 -1.69 -3.99
C ARG A 226 2.29 -1.85 -2.55
N SER A 227 1.35 -1.04 -2.09
CA SER A 227 0.61 -1.29 -0.86
C SER A 227 -0.38 -2.42 -1.06
N VAL A 228 -0.59 -3.21 -0.03
CA VAL A 228 -1.49 -4.37 -0.04
C VAL A 228 -2.35 -4.37 1.22
N LEU A 229 -3.65 -4.46 1.04
CA LEU A 229 -4.58 -4.72 2.15
C LEU A 229 -4.58 -6.21 2.44
N ILE A 230 -4.02 -6.59 3.59
CA ILE A 230 -3.92 -7.96 4.08
C ILE A 230 -4.86 -8.21 5.24
N ALA A 231 -5.16 -9.49 5.48
CA ALA A 231 -5.92 -9.94 6.63
C ALA A 231 -5.41 -11.29 7.14
N TYR A 232 -5.75 -11.63 8.39
CA TYR A 232 -5.55 -12.99 8.89
C TYR A 232 -6.44 -13.98 8.12
N ASN A 233 -5.91 -15.13 7.79
CA ASN A 233 -6.62 -16.20 7.10
C ASN A 233 -7.56 -16.96 8.05
N TRP A 234 -8.65 -16.32 8.46
CA TRP A 234 -9.62 -16.90 9.38
C TRP A 234 -10.22 -18.19 8.83
N PRO A 235 -10.45 -19.22 9.67
CA PRO A 235 -11.14 -20.43 9.24
C PRO A 235 -12.53 -20.13 8.69
N LYS A 236 -12.87 -20.75 7.55
CA LYS A 236 -14.21 -20.64 6.95
C LYS A 236 -15.30 -21.01 7.96
N GLY A 237 -16.32 -20.15 8.09
CA GLY A 237 -17.43 -20.32 9.02
C GLY A 237 -17.21 -19.71 10.42
N SER A 238 -16.02 -19.21 10.75
CA SER A 238 -15.82 -18.43 11.97
C SER A 238 -16.51 -17.06 11.90
N ASP A 239 -16.79 -16.43 13.06
CA ASP A 239 -17.41 -15.11 13.12
C ASP A 239 -16.52 -14.04 12.46
N ARG A 240 -15.20 -14.11 12.66
CA ARG A 240 -14.25 -13.20 12.04
C ARG A 240 -14.20 -13.37 10.51
N TYR A 241 -14.28 -14.61 10.00
CA TYR A 241 -14.39 -14.85 8.56
C TYR A 241 -15.65 -14.20 7.98
N ARG A 242 -16.81 -14.33 8.67
CA ARG A 242 -18.07 -13.71 8.22
C ARG A 242 -18.00 -12.18 8.24
N LEU A 243 -17.41 -11.59 9.28
CA LEU A 243 -17.20 -10.14 9.34
C LEU A 243 -16.30 -9.64 8.22
N LEU A 244 -15.22 -10.37 7.92
CA LEU A 244 -14.30 -10.02 6.83
C LEU A 244 -14.95 -10.19 5.45
N ASP A 245 -15.84 -11.19 5.27
CA ASP A 245 -16.64 -11.37 4.06
C ASP A 245 -17.59 -10.17 3.84
N LEU A 246 -18.29 -9.73 4.89
CA LEU A 246 -19.14 -8.53 4.86
C LEU A 246 -18.32 -7.27 4.53
N PHE A 247 -17.15 -7.11 5.14
CA PHE A 247 -16.24 -6.01 4.87
C PHE A 247 -15.84 -5.96 3.39
N VAL A 248 -15.41 -7.10 2.84
CA VAL A 248 -15.02 -7.19 1.43
C VAL A 248 -16.18 -6.83 0.50
N HIS A 249 -17.38 -7.36 0.80
CA HIS A 249 -18.57 -7.05 0.01
C HIS A 249 -18.88 -5.55 0.03
N ALA A 250 -18.91 -4.93 1.21
CA ALA A 250 -19.20 -3.51 1.36
C ALA A 250 -18.15 -2.63 0.67
N LEU A 251 -16.85 -2.93 0.86
CA LEU A 251 -15.77 -2.18 0.22
C LEU A 251 -15.82 -2.30 -1.30
N PHE A 252 -15.95 -3.51 -1.84
CA PHE A 252 -15.88 -3.73 -3.28
C PHE A 252 -17.12 -3.21 -4.02
N LEU A 253 -18.29 -3.32 -3.41
CA LEU A 253 -19.54 -2.79 -3.98
C LEU A 253 -19.48 -1.26 -4.17
N ARG A 254 -18.88 -0.55 -3.22
CA ARG A 254 -18.80 0.91 -3.20
C ARG A 254 -17.44 1.46 -3.60
N PHE A 255 -16.56 0.61 -4.09
CA PHE A 255 -15.16 0.98 -4.38
C PHE A 255 -15.03 2.18 -5.32
N SER A 256 -15.94 2.31 -6.30
CA SER A 256 -15.94 3.43 -7.24
C SER A 256 -16.13 4.80 -6.57
N GLU A 257 -16.73 4.85 -5.38
CA GLU A 257 -16.87 6.10 -4.62
C GLU A 257 -15.51 6.63 -4.18
N LEU A 258 -14.59 5.74 -3.75
CA LEU A 258 -13.21 6.10 -3.41
C LEU A 258 -12.43 6.64 -4.61
N GLN A 259 -12.70 6.12 -5.81
CA GLN A 259 -12.01 6.54 -7.04
C GLN A 259 -12.50 7.88 -7.59
N THR A 260 -13.72 8.28 -7.28
CA THR A 260 -14.39 9.46 -7.89
C THR A 260 -14.65 10.61 -6.92
N GLY A 261 -14.57 10.37 -5.62
CA GLY A 261 -14.83 11.34 -4.57
C GLY A 261 -13.61 12.23 -4.23
N PRO A 262 -13.75 13.07 -3.21
CA PRO A 262 -12.67 13.90 -2.68
C PRO A 262 -11.75 13.06 -1.77
N HIS A 263 -11.28 11.95 -2.29
CA HIS A 263 -10.43 10.99 -1.60
C HIS A 263 -8.98 11.10 -2.09
N HIS A 264 -8.07 10.38 -1.44
CA HIS A 264 -6.67 10.36 -1.83
C HIS A 264 -6.54 9.93 -3.30
N LEU A 265 -5.74 10.66 -4.08
CA LEU A 265 -5.63 10.46 -5.55
C LEU A 265 -5.18 9.06 -5.93
N LYS A 266 -4.43 8.39 -5.06
CA LYS A 266 -3.94 7.02 -5.23
C LYS A 266 -5.05 5.97 -5.39
N TRP A 267 -6.27 6.23 -4.97
CA TRP A 267 -7.39 5.33 -5.23
C TRP A 267 -7.66 5.10 -6.72
N ARG A 268 -7.32 6.09 -7.56
CA ARG A 268 -7.49 5.98 -9.02
C ARG A 268 -6.53 4.97 -9.67
N GLU A 269 -5.44 4.63 -8.98
CA GLU A 269 -4.47 3.62 -9.43
C GLU A 269 -4.88 2.20 -9.03
N VAL A 270 -5.82 2.04 -8.10
CA VAL A 270 -6.17 0.73 -7.55
C VAL A 270 -7.00 -0.07 -8.53
N ASN A 271 -6.52 -1.29 -8.82
CA ASN A 271 -7.23 -2.31 -9.56
C ASN A 271 -7.50 -3.50 -8.64
N LEU A 272 -8.74 -3.67 -8.18
CA LEU A 272 -9.14 -4.77 -7.30
C LEU A 272 -8.87 -6.15 -7.88
N ALA A 273 -8.90 -6.29 -9.22
CA ALA A 273 -8.65 -7.55 -9.91
C ALA A 273 -7.15 -7.91 -10.02
N ALA A 274 -6.24 -6.97 -9.76
CA ALA A 274 -4.80 -7.22 -9.80
C ALA A 274 -4.40 -8.35 -8.85
N THR A 275 -3.48 -9.21 -9.27
CA THR A 275 -3.01 -10.34 -8.48
C THR A 275 -1.73 -10.01 -7.73
N LEU A 276 -1.48 -10.72 -6.63
CA LEU A 276 -0.26 -10.65 -5.85
C LEU A 276 0.49 -11.98 -5.95
N PRO A 277 1.56 -12.07 -6.76
CA PRO A 277 2.25 -13.33 -6.98
C PRO A 277 2.80 -13.96 -5.69
N GLY A 278 2.53 -15.24 -5.50
CA GLY A 278 3.01 -15.99 -4.33
C GLY A 278 2.19 -15.82 -3.06
N TRP A 279 1.08 -15.07 -3.10
CA TRP A 279 0.13 -14.90 -2.00
C TRP A 279 -1.27 -15.33 -2.40
N SER A 280 -2.05 -15.81 -1.44
CA SER A 280 -3.44 -16.22 -1.67
C SER A 280 -4.38 -15.04 -1.42
N ARG A 281 -5.30 -14.83 -2.34
CA ARG A 281 -6.39 -13.86 -2.13
C ARG A 281 -7.40 -14.43 -1.14
N PHE A 282 -8.00 -13.57 -0.32
CA PHE A 282 -9.12 -13.95 0.55
C PHE A 282 -10.27 -14.51 -0.31
N PRO A 283 -10.76 -15.74 -0.07
CA PRO A 283 -11.70 -16.39 -0.97
C PRO A 283 -12.98 -15.59 -1.27
N PRO A 284 -13.61 -14.87 -0.32
CA PRO A 284 -14.72 -13.97 -0.65
C PRO A 284 -14.37 -12.85 -1.63
N ALA A 285 -13.18 -12.25 -1.52
CA ALA A 285 -12.74 -11.22 -2.46
C ALA A 285 -12.58 -11.79 -3.87
N GLN A 286 -12.03 -13.00 -4.00
CA GLN A 286 -11.93 -13.68 -5.29
C GLN A 286 -13.32 -13.99 -5.86
N ARG A 287 -14.24 -14.55 -5.06
CA ARG A 287 -15.61 -14.87 -5.51
C ARG A 287 -16.36 -13.63 -5.99
N TRP A 288 -16.19 -12.49 -5.31
CA TRP A 288 -16.83 -11.24 -5.75
C TRP A 288 -16.34 -10.82 -7.13
N LEU A 289 -15.03 -10.88 -7.38
CA LEU A 289 -14.44 -10.55 -8.68
C LEU A 289 -14.90 -11.53 -9.76
N ASP A 290 -14.91 -12.83 -9.47
CA ASP A 290 -15.38 -13.87 -10.38
C ASP A 290 -16.84 -13.64 -10.78
N GLN A 291 -17.68 -13.21 -9.83
CA GLN A 291 -19.08 -12.89 -10.10
C GLN A 291 -19.24 -11.67 -11.01
N GLN A 292 -18.43 -10.62 -10.80
CA GLN A 292 -18.44 -9.43 -11.67
C GLN A 292 -17.99 -9.77 -13.10
N GLU A 293 -16.98 -10.59 -13.24
CA GLU A 293 -16.52 -11.07 -14.55
C GLU A 293 -17.59 -11.87 -15.26
N PHE A 294 -18.25 -12.78 -14.54
CA PHE A 294 -19.36 -13.57 -15.05
C PHE A 294 -20.58 -12.72 -15.45
N ASP A 295 -20.94 -11.71 -14.64
CA ASP A 295 -22.03 -10.80 -14.95
C ASP A 295 -21.72 -9.97 -16.20
N SER A 296 -20.47 -9.52 -16.34
CA SER A 296 -19.97 -8.85 -17.54
C SER A 296 -20.03 -9.78 -18.78
N PHE A 297 -19.66 -11.04 -18.61
CA PHE A 297 -19.75 -12.06 -19.67
C PHE A 297 -21.20 -12.25 -20.11
N LEU A 298 -22.13 -12.47 -19.17
CA LEU A 298 -23.55 -12.64 -19.49
C LEU A 298 -24.14 -11.40 -20.17
N SER A 299 -23.75 -10.20 -19.79
CA SER A 299 -24.24 -8.97 -20.43
C SER A 299 -23.82 -8.87 -21.91
N LYS A 300 -22.66 -9.44 -22.26
CA LYS A 300 -22.13 -9.44 -23.65
C LYS A 300 -22.67 -10.56 -24.49
N PHE A 301 -22.95 -11.74 -23.92
CA PHE A 301 -23.26 -12.96 -24.65
C PHE A 301 -24.70 -13.44 -24.51
N GLY A 302 -25.54 -12.73 -23.78
CA GLY A 302 -26.97 -12.96 -23.66
C GLY A 302 -27.43 -13.52 -22.31
N ASN A 303 -28.65 -13.13 -21.92
CA ASN A 303 -29.26 -13.54 -20.65
C ASN A 303 -29.81 -14.95 -20.73
N GLY A 304 -29.08 -15.93 -20.22
CA GLY A 304 -29.66 -17.23 -19.87
C GLY A 304 -30.78 -17.06 -18.82
N ALA A 305 -31.82 -17.89 -18.87
CA ALA A 305 -32.91 -17.83 -17.90
C ALA A 305 -32.39 -17.91 -16.46
N ALA A 306 -32.95 -17.12 -15.54
CA ALA A 306 -32.50 -16.97 -14.15
C ALA A 306 -32.37 -18.30 -13.38
N THR A 307 -33.05 -19.36 -13.82
CA THR A 307 -33.07 -20.70 -13.21
C THR A 307 -31.75 -21.47 -13.34
N ASP A 308 -30.89 -21.10 -14.30
CA ASP A 308 -29.62 -21.80 -14.57
C ASP A 308 -28.38 -20.99 -14.21
N ARG A 309 -28.53 -19.78 -13.59
CA ARG A 309 -27.43 -18.85 -13.37
C ARG A 309 -26.29 -19.41 -12.49
N ALA A 310 -26.67 -20.14 -11.42
CA ALA A 310 -25.68 -20.77 -10.54
C ALA A 310 -24.86 -21.85 -11.28
N ARG A 311 -25.53 -22.67 -12.08
CA ARG A 311 -24.87 -23.69 -12.90
C ARG A 311 -24.00 -23.09 -13.99
N LEU A 312 -24.46 -22.04 -14.65
CA LEU A 312 -23.68 -21.31 -15.65
C LEU A 312 -22.44 -20.65 -15.02
N PHE A 313 -22.55 -20.17 -13.77
CA PHE A 313 -21.41 -19.65 -13.04
C PHE A 313 -20.36 -20.73 -12.72
N ASP A 314 -20.80 -21.90 -12.26
CA ASP A 314 -19.90 -23.03 -12.01
C ASP A 314 -19.25 -23.53 -13.32
N ASP A 315 -19.98 -23.53 -14.42
CA ASP A 315 -19.47 -23.90 -15.75
C ASP A 315 -18.45 -22.85 -16.26
N PHE A 316 -18.72 -21.56 -16.03
CA PHE A 316 -17.83 -20.47 -16.35
C PHE A 316 -16.50 -20.56 -15.56
N LEU A 317 -16.55 -20.85 -14.26
CA LEU A 317 -15.34 -21.02 -13.44
C LEU A 317 -14.49 -22.20 -13.97
N ARG A 318 -15.11 -23.32 -14.27
CA ARG A 318 -14.42 -24.50 -14.86
C ARG A 318 -13.81 -24.19 -16.21
N TRP A 319 -14.51 -23.47 -17.06
CA TRP A 319 -13.99 -23.05 -18.37
C TRP A 319 -12.79 -22.13 -18.24
N ARG A 320 -12.85 -21.15 -17.33
CA ARG A 320 -11.76 -20.22 -17.07
C ARG A 320 -10.50 -20.93 -16.55
N GLU A 321 -10.64 -21.88 -15.62
CA GLU A 321 -9.53 -22.71 -15.13
C GLU A 321 -8.87 -23.51 -16.25
N GLN A 322 -9.65 -24.03 -17.18
CA GLN A 322 -9.14 -24.79 -18.33
C GLN A 322 -8.51 -23.88 -19.40
N SER A 323 -8.99 -22.65 -19.54
CA SER A 323 -8.52 -21.69 -20.56
C SER A 323 -7.35 -20.83 -20.10
N GLY A 324 -7.12 -20.69 -18.79
CA GLY A 324 -6.05 -19.91 -18.19
C GLY A 324 -4.75 -20.67 -17.93
N GLY A 325 -4.65 -21.90 -18.37
CA GLY A 325 -3.47 -22.79 -18.23
C GLY A 325 -2.51 -22.75 -19.42
N GLY A 326 -2.41 -21.60 -20.11
CA GLY A 326 -1.49 -21.39 -21.23
C GLY A 326 -0.45 -20.32 -20.92
#